data_a283112ea429453280665318b2b59ce4
#
_entry.id   a283112ea429453280665318b2b59ce4
#
_cell.length_a   1.000
_cell.length_b   1.000
_cell.length_c   1.000
_cell.angle_alpha   90.00
_cell.angle_beta   90.00
_cell.angle_gamma   90.00
#
_symmetry.space_group_name_H-M   'P 1'
#
loop_
_entity.id
_entity.type
_entity.pdbx_description
1 polymer ?
#
loop_
_entity_poly.entity_id
_entity_poly.type
_entity_poly.pdbx_seq_one_letter_code
_entity_poly.pdbx_strand_id
1 'polypeptide(L)'
;LQLDFDIKQDNQRSVKLLNPETRRYAYRILGVQRMNHNTDDGFNAEAVDWFRNSLDEDFNFEEAEDYAMAAIRFSRWDDVVEAIARMDVETQKSGQWQYWLARAYEQSSDANKRNTAKKMYQNLAKNNDYYGLMAKDKVGQRFDASRLGGNNLPNVSTADRARVMQDANFARAFALYNADASRAYANREWNWAVRQAYLKKDD
;
A
#
# COMPACT_ATOMS: atom_id res chain seq x y z
N LEU A 1 -6.77 25.11 18.45
CA LEU A 1 -7.08 25.89 17.23
C LEU A 1 -6.13 27.08 17.06
N GLN A 2 -6.04 28.01 18.04
CA GLN A 2 -5.16 29.18 17.91
C GLN A 2 -3.67 28.78 17.97
N LEU A 3 -3.28 27.89 18.89
CA LEU A 3 -1.91 27.41 19.05
C LEU A 3 -1.43 26.66 17.78
N ASP A 4 -2.30 25.85 17.19
CA ASP A 4 -2.00 25.12 15.94
C ASP A 4 -1.84 26.05 14.75
N PHE A 5 -2.65 27.12 14.68
CA PHE A 5 -2.53 28.15 13.67
C PHE A 5 -1.22 28.95 13.80
N ASP A 6 -0.81 29.26 15.03
CA ASP A 6 0.43 29.97 15.31
C ASP A 6 1.67 29.15 14.97
N ILE A 7 1.68 27.86 15.32
CA ILE A 7 2.75 26.91 14.92
C ILE A 7 2.85 26.80 13.40
N LYS A 8 1.71 26.77 12.70
CA LYS A 8 1.64 26.71 11.26
C LYS A 8 2.26 27.94 10.61
N GLN A 9 1.91 29.15 11.09
CA GLN A 9 2.47 30.40 10.58
C GLN A 9 3.98 30.50 10.85
N ASP A 10 4.44 30.08 12.02
CA ASP A 10 5.84 30.11 12.39
C ASP A 10 6.68 29.16 11.53
N ASN A 11 6.19 27.95 11.27
CA ASN A 11 6.85 27.00 10.36
C ASN A 11 6.97 27.56 8.95
N GLN A 12 5.90 28.16 8.41
CA GLN A 12 5.93 28.77 7.08
C GLN A 12 6.88 29.98 7.00
N ARG A 13 6.95 30.78 8.04
CA ARG A 13 7.88 31.93 8.10
C ARG A 13 9.32 31.47 8.22
N SER A 14 9.61 30.52 9.09
CA SER A 14 10.96 30.00 9.31
C SER A 14 11.52 29.31 8.07
N VAL A 15 10.71 28.52 7.37
CA VAL A 15 11.14 27.85 6.13
C VAL A 15 11.47 28.85 5.02
N LYS A 16 10.76 29.98 4.92
CA LYS A 16 11.05 31.04 3.94
C LYS A 16 12.40 31.73 4.14
N LEU A 17 12.95 31.68 5.34
CA LEU A 17 14.26 32.26 5.66
C LEU A 17 15.43 31.36 5.24
N LEU A 18 15.17 30.09 4.95
CA LEU A 18 16.19 29.13 4.52
C LEU A 18 16.61 29.36 3.07
N ASN A 19 17.84 28.98 2.74
CA ASN A 19 18.27 28.91 1.34
C ASN A 19 17.40 27.90 0.56
N PRO A 20 17.35 27.95 -0.78
CA PRO A 20 16.44 27.13 -1.57
C PRO A 20 16.58 25.62 -1.34
N GLU A 21 17.80 25.10 -1.23
CA GLU A 21 18.08 23.68 -1.01
C GLU A 21 17.60 23.21 0.38
N THR A 22 18.04 23.89 1.43
CA THR A 22 17.59 23.59 2.80
C THR A 22 16.08 23.76 2.97
N ARG A 23 15.49 24.71 2.24
CA ARG A 23 14.04 24.94 2.23
C ARG A 23 13.29 23.73 1.65
N ARG A 24 13.73 23.19 0.52
CA ARG A 24 13.13 21.99 -0.07
C ARG A 24 13.20 20.80 0.90
N TYR A 25 14.36 20.58 1.50
CA TYR A 25 14.54 19.54 2.51
C TYR A 25 13.60 19.74 3.72
N ALA A 26 13.47 20.95 4.23
CA ALA A 26 12.55 21.27 5.31
C ALA A 26 11.09 20.98 4.93
N TYR A 27 10.68 21.29 3.70
CA TYR A 27 9.33 20.97 3.21
C TYR A 27 9.07 19.45 3.17
N ARG A 28 10.05 18.62 2.82
CA ARG A 28 9.94 17.15 2.87
C ARG A 28 9.65 16.67 4.27
N ILE A 29 10.49 17.06 5.23
CA ILE A 29 10.31 16.67 6.64
C ILE A 29 8.95 17.11 7.15
N LEU A 30 8.54 18.32 6.86
CA LEU A 30 7.23 18.84 7.27
C LEU A 30 6.10 18.05 6.60
N GLY A 31 6.23 17.65 5.34
CA GLY A 31 5.28 16.80 4.63
C GLY A 31 5.08 15.45 5.32
N VAL A 32 6.18 14.74 5.62
CA VAL A 32 6.17 13.47 6.34
C VAL A 32 5.59 13.60 7.74
N GLN A 33 5.99 14.61 8.48
CA GLN A 33 5.46 14.86 9.83
C GLN A 33 3.95 15.09 9.80
N ARG A 34 3.44 15.89 8.86
CA ARG A 34 2.01 16.18 8.75
C ARG A 34 1.20 14.99 8.27
N MET A 35 1.74 14.18 7.38
CA MET A 35 1.08 12.95 6.95
C MET A 35 0.88 11.97 8.12
N ASN A 36 1.83 11.90 9.04
CA ASN A 36 1.81 11.00 10.19
C ASN A 36 0.98 11.53 11.37
N HIS A 37 0.65 12.82 11.41
CA HIS A 37 -0.24 13.36 12.44
C HIS A 37 -1.71 13.07 12.09
N ASN A 38 -2.30 12.17 12.85
CA ASN A 38 -3.65 11.65 12.67
C ASN A 38 -4.71 12.60 13.27
N THR A 39 -4.74 13.85 12.82
CA THR A 39 -5.78 14.80 13.23
C THR A 39 -6.76 15.01 12.09
N ASP A 40 -8.06 14.90 12.39
CA ASP A 40 -9.19 15.00 11.42
C ASP A 40 -9.37 16.39 10.78
N ASP A 41 -8.52 17.36 11.09
CA ASP A 41 -8.78 18.78 10.89
C ASP A 41 -8.06 19.43 9.69
N GLY A 42 -7.95 18.75 8.55
CA GLY A 42 -7.45 19.41 7.33
C GLY A 42 -5.93 19.68 7.29
N PHE A 43 -5.20 19.44 8.36
CA PHE A 43 -3.74 19.60 8.42
C PHE A 43 -2.99 18.75 7.41
N ASN A 44 -3.55 17.61 7.05
CA ASN A 44 -2.92 16.69 6.11
C ASN A 44 -2.97 17.17 4.65
N ALA A 45 -3.91 18.04 4.27
CA ALA A 45 -3.96 18.60 2.92
C ALA A 45 -2.72 19.46 2.62
N GLU A 46 -2.15 20.11 3.64
CA GLU A 46 -0.92 20.87 3.51
C GLU A 46 0.31 20.01 3.29
N ALA A 47 0.29 18.75 3.73
CA ALA A 47 1.37 17.81 3.43
C ALA A 47 1.57 17.70 1.91
N VAL A 48 0.50 17.68 1.13
CA VAL A 48 0.56 17.64 -0.33
C VAL A 48 1.26 18.88 -0.89
N ASP A 49 0.91 20.07 -0.39
CA ASP A 49 1.52 21.32 -0.86
C ASP A 49 3.00 21.40 -0.43
N TRP A 50 3.36 20.86 0.72
CA TRP A 50 4.74 20.82 1.18
C TRP A 50 5.59 19.84 0.37
N PHE A 51 5.08 18.63 0.09
CA PHE A 51 5.75 17.71 -0.83
C PHE A 51 5.92 18.34 -2.21
N ARG A 52 4.87 18.97 -2.76
CA ARG A 52 4.97 19.67 -4.05
C ARG A 52 6.04 20.76 -4.05
N ASN A 53 6.15 21.54 -2.99
CA ASN A 53 7.18 22.59 -2.85
C ASN A 53 8.58 22.05 -2.58
N SER A 54 8.70 20.75 -2.29
CA SER A 54 9.98 20.09 -2.05
C SER A 54 10.54 19.37 -3.26
N LEU A 55 9.79 19.31 -4.38
CA LEU A 55 10.19 18.55 -5.56
C LEU A 55 11.48 19.11 -6.17
N ASP A 56 12.47 18.25 -6.34
CA ASP A 56 13.74 18.49 -7.02
C ASP A 56 14.24 17.18 -7.65
N GLU A 57 15.46 17.19 -8.20
CA GLU A 57 16.06 16.01 -8.82
C GLU A 57 16.45 14.93 -7.81
N ASP A 58 16.67 15.31 -6.55
CA ASP A 58 17.08 14.43 -5.45
C ASP A 58 15.90 13.89 -4.64
N PHE A 59 14.66 14.11 -5.09
CA PHE A 59 13.47 13.59 -4.43
C PHE A 59 13.46 12.06 -4.50
N ASN A 60 13.59 11.39 -3.36
CA ASN A 60 13.78 9.95 -3.31
C ASN A 60 12.46 9.15 -3.45
N PHE A 61 12.56 7.86 -3.69
CA PHE A 61 11.43 6.98 -3.98
C PHE A 61 10.49 6.78 -2.79
N GLU A 62 11.00 6.70 -1.56
CA GLU A 62 10.19 6.54 -0.35
C GLU A 62 9.32 7.79 -0.10
N GLU A 63 9.92 8.96 -0.26
CA GLU A 63 9.19 10.23 -0.18
C GLU A 63 8.14 10.37 -1.28
N ALA A 64 8.37 9.79 -2.46
CA ALA A 64 7.41 9.76 -3.55
C ALA A 64 6.17 8.91 -3.20
N GLU A 65 6.34 7.80 -2.49
CA GLU A 65 5.22 7.00 -1.99
C GLU A 65 4.41 7.78 -0.93
N ASP A 66 5.08 8.43 0.00
CA ASP A 66 4.44 9.27 1.02
C ASP A 66 3.66 10.43 0.39
N TYR A 67 4.25 11.08 -0.60
CA TYR A 67 3.58 12.13 -1.35
C TYR A 67 2.33 11.62 -2.08
N ALA A 68 2.44 10.47 -2.76
CA ALA A 68 1.31 9.86 -3.44
C ALA A 68 0.19 9.50 -2.46
N MET A 69 0.51 8.92 -1.31
CA MET A 69 -0.46 8.57 -0.27
C MET A 69 -1.17 9.80 0.29
N ALA A 70 -0.44 10.87 0.55
CA ALA A 70 -1.03 12.15 0.96
C ALA A 70 -1.97 12.71 -0.13
N ALA A 71 -1.53 12.71 -1.38
CA ALA A 71 -2.31 13.20 -2.51
C ALA A 71 -3.60 12.39 -2.76
N ILE A 72 -3.54 11.06 -2.64
CA ILE A 72 -4.69 10.15 -2.74
C ILE A 72 -5.73 10.48 -1.69
N ARG A 73 -5.32 10.65 -0.44
CA ARG A 73 -6.20 10.94 0.70
C ARG A 73 -7.05 12.20 0.46
N PHE A 74 -6.48 13.19 -0.21
CA PHE A 74 -7.17 14.46 -0.50
C PHE A 74 -7.66 14.58 -1.95
N SER A 75 -7.65 13.48 -2.70
CA SER A 75 -8.10 13.46 -4.10
C SER A 75 -7.38 14.48 -4.99
N ARG A 76 -6.10 14.76 -4.70
CA ARG A 76 -5.24 15.67 -5.46
C ARG A 76 -4.62 14.90 -6.63
N TRP A 77 -5.43 14.62 -7.64
CA TRP A 77 -5.11 13.65 -8.70
C TRP A 77 -3.90 14.00 -9.56
N ASP A 78 -3.66 15.29 -9.81
CA ASP A 78 -2.44 15.71 -10.54
C ASP A 78 -1.18 15.45 -9.70
N ASP A 79 -1.27 15.63 -8.39
CA ASP A 79 -0.18 15.30 -7.46
C ASP A 79 0.07 13.80 -7.36
N VAL A 80 -0.98 12.98 -7.46
CA VAL A 80 -0.84 11.51 -7.53
C VAL A 80 -0.04 11.11 -8.77
N VAL A 81 -0.35 11.71 -9.92
CA VAL A 81 0.39 11.42 -11.18
C VAL A 81 1.85 11.83 -11.05
N GLU A 82 2.12 13.03 -10.53
CA GLU A 82 3.48 13.55 -10.33
C GLU A 82 4.28 12.68 -9.36
N ALA A 83 3.69 12.31 -8.23
CA ALA A 83 4.36 11.49 -7.23
C ALA A 83 4.69 10.10 -7.78
N ILE A 84 3.76 9.43 -8.46
CA ILE A 84 4.00 8.11 -9.05
C ILE A 84 5.09 8.18 -10.12
N ALA A 85 5.15 9.24 -10.92
CA ALA A 85 6.19 9.42 -11.93
C ALA A 85 7.62 9.53 -11.34
N ARG A 86 7.75 9.84 -10.05
CA ARG A 86 9.03 9.94 -9.32
C ARG A 86 9.45 8.66 -8.61
N MET A 87 8.57 7.67 -8.55
CA MET A 87 8.92 6.34 -8.02
C MET A 87 9.86 5.61 -8.97
N ASP A 88 10.59 4.64 -8.46
CA ASP A 88 11.35 3.75 -9.33
C ASP A 88 10.44 2.93 -10.25
N VAL A 89 11.01 2.44 -11.34
CA VAL A 89 10.26 1.78 -12.42
C VAL A 89 9.54 0.51 -11.94
N GLU A 90 10.11 -0.24 -11.00
CA GLU A 90 9.49 -1.46 -10.49
C GLU A 90 8.31 -1.14 -9.56
N THR A 91 8.48 -0.17 -8.68
CA THR A 91 7.41 0.35 -7.82
C THR A 91 6.25 0.88 -8.66
N GLN A 92 6.50 1.69 -9.70
CA GLN A 92 5.46 2.19 -10.60
C GLN A 92 4.66 1.07 -11.28
N LYS A 93 5.27 -0.09 -11.59
CA LYS A 93 4.62 -1.24 -12.21
C LYS A 93 3.78 -2.07 -11.25
N SER A 94 3.90 -1.88 -9.95
CA SER A 94 3.13 -2.64 -8.97
C SER A 94 1.62 -2.43 -9.16
N GLY A 95 0.82 -3.43 -8.82
CA GLY A 95 -0.64 -3.36 -8.93
C GLY A 95 -1.23 -2.19 -8.17
N GLN A 96 -0.65 -1.84 -7.02
CA GLN A 96 -1.03 -0.70 -6.20
C GLN A 96 -0.92 0.61 -6.98
N TRP A 97 0.26 0.95 -7.46
CA TRP A 97 0.50 2.24 -8.09
C TRP A 97 -0.13 2.34 -9.47
N GLN A 98 -0.22 1.23 -10.20
CA GLN A 98 -1.00 1.17 -11.45
C GLN A 98 -2.49 1.43 -11.21
N TYR A 99 -3.07 0.92 -10.13
CA TYR A 99 -4.45 1.20 -9.77
C TYR A 99 -4.68 2.68 -9.44
N TRP A 100 -3.83 3.27 -8.60
CA TRP A 100 -3.97 4.67 -8.21
C TRP A 100 -3.69 5.63 -9.35
N LEU A 101 -2.75 5.31 -10.26
CA LEU A 101 -2.54 6.08 -11.50
C LEU A 101 -3.77 6.02 -12.40
N ALA A 102 -4.38 4.84 -12.54
CA ALA A 102 -5.63 4.70 -13.29
C ALA A 102 -6.76 5.52 -12.65
N ARG A 103 -6.86 5.55 -11.31
CA ARG A 103 -7.80 6.41 -10.58
C ARG A 103 -7.58 7.89 -10.88
N ALA A 104 -6.34 8.35 -10.87
CA ALA A 104 -6.00 9.74 -11.19
C ALA A 104 -6.35 10.09 -12.65
N TYR A 105 -6.04 9.21 -13.59
CA TYR A 105 -6.40 9.41 -15.00
C TYR A 105 -7.91 9.36 -15.25
N GLU A 106 -8.66 8.58 -14.50
CA GLU A 106 -10.13 8.53 -14.56
C GLU A 106 -10.76 9.90 -14.23
N GLN A 107 -10.15 10.66 -13.33
CA GLN A 107 -10.63 11.98 -12.90
C GLN A 107 -10.16 13.12 -13.81
N SER A 108 -9.31 12.84 -14.80
CA SER A 108 -8.80 13.86 -15.70
C SER A 108 -9.88 14.38 -16.66
N SER A 109 -9.81 15.65 -17.00
CA SER A 109 -10.60 16.24 -18.10
C SER A 109 -10.17 15.73 -19.48
N ASP A 110 -8.93 15.21 -19.62
CA ASP A 110 -8.38 14.67 -20.85
C ASP A 110 -9.00 13.30 -21.18
N ALA A 111 -9.67 13.22 -22.33
CA ALA A 111 -10.29 11.98 -22.81
C ALA A 111 -9.27 10.86 -23.05
N ASN A 112 -8.05 11.17 -23.47
CA ASN A 112 -7.00 10.18 -23.70
C ASN A 112 -6.55 9.56 -22.37
N LYS A 113 -6.38 10.37 -21.31
CA LYS A 113 -6.08 9.87 -19.96
C LYS A 113 -7.20 8.96 -19.45
N ARG A 114 -8.48 9.35 -19.60
CA ARG A 114 -9.62 8.51 -19.20
C ARG A 114 -9.67 7.18 -19.96
N ASN A 115 -9.35 7.19 -21.26
CA ASN A 115 -9.27 5.97 -22.06
C ASN A 115 -8.10 5.08 -21.62
N THR A 116 -6.97 5.68 -21.27
CA THR A 116 -5.82 4.98 -20.69
C THR A 116 -6.20 4.32 -19.35
N ALA A 117 -6.91 5.03 -18.47
CA ALA A 117 -7.40 4.48 -17.21
C ALA A 117 -8.24 3.20 -17.42
N LYS A 118 -9.16 3.21 -18.38
CA LYS A 118 -9.97 2.02 -18.72
C LYS A 118 -9.11 0.82 -19.10
N LYS A 119 -8.09 1.03 -19.95
CA LYS A 119 -7.16 -0.03 -20.34
C LYS A 119 -6.34 -0.54 -19.15
N MET A 120 -5.90 0.34 -18.26
CA MET A 120 -5.17 -0.03 -17.05
C MET A 120 -6.04 -0.89 -16.15
N TYR A 121 -7.30 -0.51 -15.89
CA TYR A 121 -8.23 -1.34 -15.11
C TYR A 121 -8.49 -2.69 -15.76
N GLN A 122 -8.68 -2.75 -17.08
CA GLN A 122 -8.86 -4.02 -17.82
C GLN A 122 -7.64 -4.94 -17.69
N ASN A 123 -6.44 -4.37 -17.65
CA ASN A 123 -5.22 -5.13 -17.44
C ASN A 123 -5.09 -5.65 -16.01
N LEU A 124 -5.28 -4.77 -15.02
CA LEU A 124 -5.24 -5.12 -13.59
C LEU A 124 -6.31 -6.16 -13.22
N ALA A 125 -7.50 -6.08 -13.84
CA ALA A 125 -8.60 -7.01 -13.59
C ALA A 125 -8.28 -8.47 -13.95
N LYS A 126 -7.18 -8.74 -14.65
CA LYS A 126 -6.71 -10.11 -14.91
C LYS A 126 -6.06 -10.75 -13.67
N ASN A 127 -5.61 -9.94 -12.72
CA ASN A 127 -4.96 -10.40 -11.52
C ASN A 127 -6.00 -10.82 -10.46
N ASN A 128 -5.60 -11.71 -9.55
CA ASN A 128 -6.41 -12.15 -8.42
C ASN A 128 -5.91 -11.59 -7.08
N ASP A 129 -5.13 -10.51 -7.12
CA ASP A 129 -4.73 -9.75 -5.94
C ASP A 129 -5.76 -8.67 -5.57
N TYR A 130 -5.51 -7.94 -4.47
CA TYR A 130 -6.40 -6.91 -3.96
C TYR A 130 -6.72 -5.83 -5.02
N TYR A 131 -5.71 -5.30 -5.71
CA TYR A 131 -5.92 -4.25 -6.72
C TYR A 131 -6.54 -4.76 -8.00
N GLY A 132 -6.27 -6.03 -8.35
CA GLY A 132 -6.97 -6.73 -9.44
C GLY A 132 -8.46 -6.88 -9.15
N LEU A 133 -8.84 -7.20 -7.92
CA LEU A 133 -10.24 -7.28 -7.51
C LEU A 133 -10.94 -5.91 -7.56
N MET A 134 -10.28 -4.86 -7.06
CA MET A 134 -10.80 -3.50 -7.18
C MET A 134 -10.95 -3.05 -8.64
N ALA A 135 -10.01 -3.44 -9.50
CA ALA A 135 -10.09 -3.15 -10.93
C ALA A 135 -11.23 -3.90 -11.62
N LYS A 136 -11.54 -5.16 -11.23
CA LYS A 136 -12.72 -5.91 -11.72
C LYS A 136 -14.01 -5.15 -11.46
N ASP A 137 -14.18 -4.59 -10.26
CA ASP A 137 -15.31 -3.74 -9.92
C ASP A 137 -15.41 -2.52 -10.87
N LYS A 138 -14.29 -1.85 -11.13
CA LYS A 138 -14.20 -0.70 -12.04
C LYS A 138 -14.59 -1.00 -13.48
N VAL A 139 -14.37 -2.22 -13.96
CA VAL A 139 -14.75 -2.64 -15.31
C VAL A 139 -16.09 -3.40 -15.36
N GLY A 140 -16.83 -3.41 -14.25
CA GLY A 140 -18.14 -4.07 -14.16
C GLY A 140 -18.08 -5.60 -14.20
N GLN A 141 -16.92 -6.19 -13.91
CA GLN A 141 -16.80 -7.65 -13.82
C GLN A 141 -17.23 -8.10 -12.43
N ARG A 142 -18.16 -9.05 -12.38
CA ARG A 142 -18.55 -9.66 -11.11
C ARG A 142 -17.41 -10.50 -10.57
N PHE A 143 -17.21 -10.37 -9.28
CA PHE A 143 -16.30 -11.20 -8.54
C PHE A 143 -16.81 -12.65 -8.55
N ASP A 144 -16.02 -13.55 -9.07
CA ASP A 144 -16.31 -14.99 -9.07
C ASP A 144 -15.53 -15.63 -7.90
N ALA A 145 -16.23 -15.84 -6.78
CA ALA A 145 -15.64 -16.44 -5.58
C ALA A 145 -15.11 -17.88 -5.85
N SER A 146 -15.60 -18.56 -6.90
CA SER A 146 -15.11 -19.90 -7.26
C SER A 146 -13.66 -19.87 -7.76
N ARG A 147 -13.17 -18.70 -8.20
CA ARG A 147 -11.79 -18.47 -8.66
C ARG A 147 -10.83 -18.07 -7.52
N LEU A 148 -11.32 -17.81 -6.32
CA LEU A 148 -10.48 -17.58 -5.14
C LEU A 148 -9.99 -18.90 -4.55
N GLY A 149 -9.21 -19.65 -5.31
CA GLY A 149 -8.40 -20.75 -4.79
C GLY A 149 -9.15 -21.92 -4.13
N GLY A 150 -10.46 -21.82 -3.92
CA GLY A 150 -11.23 -22.85 -3.25
C GLY A 150 -11.26 -24.19 -4.00
N ASN A 151 -11.22 -24.17 -5.32
CA ASN A 151 -11.29 -25.37 -6.15
C ASN A 151 -9.91 -25.91 -6.59
N ASN A 152 -8.84 -25.18 -6.32
CA ASN A 152 -7.47 -25.58 -6.67
C ASN A 152 -6.62 -25.90 -5.42
N LEU A 153 -7.25 -26.02 -4.26
CA LEU A 153 -6.52 -26.56 -3.12
C LEU A 153 -6.13 -28.00 -3.44
N PRO A 154 -4.87 -28.37 -3.26
CA PRO A 154 -4.44 -29.76 -3.48
C PRO A 154 -5.36 -30.66 -2.63
N ASN A 155 -5.79 -31.78 -3.22
CA ASN A 155 -6.62 -32.74 -2.53
C ASN A 155 -5.75 -33.42 -1.45
N VAL A 156 -5.87 -32.93 -0.23
CA VAL A 156 -5.10 -33.42 0.91
C VAL A 156 -5.62 -34.81 1.29
N SER A 157 -4.86 -35.85 1.01
CA SER A 157 -5.23 -37.21 1.35
C SER A 157 -5.25 -37.44 2.87
N THR A 158 -5.95 -38.50 3.30
CA THR A 158 -5.93 -38.92 4.72
C THR A 158 -4.51 -39.27 5.18
N ALA A 159 -3.68 -39.81 4.28
CA ALA A 159 -2.29 -40.14 4.56
C ALA A 159 -1.45 -38.87 4.79
N ASP A 160 -1.65 -37.81 3.97
CA ASP A 160 -0.94 -36.53 4.16
C ASP A 160 -1.30 -35.88 5.49
N ARG A 161 -2.58 -35.92 5.86
CA ARG A 161 -3.02 -35.42 7.18
C ARG A 161 -2.36 -36.20 8.31
N ALA A 162 -2.33 -37.54 8.22
CA ALA A 162 -1.69 -38.38 9.23
C ALA A 162 -0.19 -38.08 9.33
N ARG A 163 0.51 -37.89 8.19
CA ARG A 163 1.93 -37.53 8.16
C ARG A 163 2.19 -36.20 8.85
N VAL A 164 1.41 -35.18 8.54
CA VAL A 164 1.55 -33.85 9.16
C VAL A 164 1.28 -33.91 10.66
N MET A 165 0.31 -34.69 11.11
CA MET A 165 -0.01 -34.84 12.52
C MET A 165 1.05 -35.64 13.31
N GLN A 166 1.91 -36.42 12.64
CA GLN A 166 3.04 -37.13 13.25
C GLN A 166 4.28 -36.24 13.41
N ASP A 167 4.37 -35.13 12.67
CA ASP A 167 5.47 -34.18 12.86
C ASP A 167 5.27 -33.40 14.17
N ALA A 168 6.29 -33.45 15.05
CA ALA A 168 6.22 -32.87 16.38
C ALA A 168 5.97 -31.36 16.39
N ASN A 169 6.42 -30.64 15.35
CA ASN A 169 6.21 -29.19 15.25
C ASN A 169 4.75 -28.86 14.91
N PHE A 170 4.17 -29.58 13.95
CA PHE A 170 2.75 -29.40 13.61
C PHE A 170 1.86 -29.90 14.74
N ALA A 171 2.17 -31.04 15.38
CA ALA A 171 1.41 -31.55 16.53
C ALA A 171 1.36 -30.53 17.66
N ARG A 172 2.48 -29.85 17.96
CA ARG A 172 2.52 -28.78 18.97
C ARG A 172 1.66 -27.58 18.58
N ALA A 173 1.72 -27.14 17.32
CA ALA A 173 0.89 -26.05 16.82
C ALA A 173 -0.61 -26.37 16.93
N PHE A 174 -1.02 -27.58 16.56
CA PHE A 174 -2.40 -28.06 16.72
C PHE A 174 -2.82 -28.17 18.18
N ALA A 175 -1.97 -28.66 19.07
CA ALA A 175 -2.24 -28.73 20.50
C ALA A 175 -2.53 -27.35 21.09
N LEU A 176 -1.73 -26.34 20.73
CA LEU A 176 -1.96 -24.95 21.16
C LEU A 176 -3.23 -24.36 20.56
N TYR A 177 -3.56 -24.68 19.33
CA TYR A 177 -4.78 -24.22 18.68
C TYR A 177 -6.04 -24.79 19.36
N ASN A 178 -6.00 -26.09 19.74
CA ASN A 178 -7.10 -26.78 20.38
C ASN A 178 -7.23 -26.50 21.89
N ALA A 179 -6.15 -26.04 22.54
CA ALA A 179 -6.12 -25.73 23.97
C ALA A 179 -6.67 -24.34 24.31
N ASP A 180 -7.35 -23.67 23.38
CA ASP A 180 -7.81 -22.27 23.52
C ASP A 180 -6.72 -21.29 23.97
N ALA A 181 -5.47 -21.67 23.73
CA ALA A 181 -4.32 -20.80 23.93
C ALA A 181 -4.42 -19.58 23.00
N SER A 182 -3.74 -18.49 23.34
CA SER A 182 -3.71 -17.31 22.50
C SER A 182 -3.40 -17.70 21.04
N ARG A 183 -4.28 -17.35 20.10
CA ARG A 183 -4.11 -17.61 18.66
C ARG A 183 -2.74 -17.14 18.14
N ALA A 184 -2.17 -16.10 18.77
CA ALA A 184 -0.84 -15.61 18.44
C ALA A 184 0.25 -16.67 18.67
N TYR A 185 0.16 -17.44 19.75
CA TYR A 185 1.13 -18.52 20.02
C TYR A 185 0.93 -19.69 19.04
N ALA A 186 -0.30 -20.11 18.81
CA ALA A 186 -0.62 -21.18 17.85
C ALA A 186 -0.13 -20.81 16.43
N ASN A 187 -0.38 -19.59 15.98
CA ASN A 187 0.09 -19.10 14.68
C ASN A 187 1.62 -19.04 14.59
N ARG A 188 2.31 -18.63 15.65
CA ARG A 188 3.76 -18.60 15.69
C ARG A 188 4.36 -20.01 15.55
N GLU A 189 3.80 -20.98 16.28
CA GLU A 189 4.25 -22.38 16.19
C GLU A 189 3.90 -23.01 14.84
N TRP A 190 2.74 -22.67 14.26
CA TRP A 190 2.40 -23.07 12.89
C TRP A 190 3.40 -22.53 11.86
N ASN A 191 3.69 -21.23 11.91
CA ASN A 191 4.66 -20.63 10.99
C ASN A 191 6.06 -21.22 11.16
N TRP A 192 6.43 -21.55 12.39
CA TRP A 192 7.68 -22.26 12.66
C TRP A 192 7.68 -23.66 12.03
N ALA A 193 6.62 -24.44 12.21
CA ALA A 193 6.48 -25.78 11.65
C ALA A 193 6.58 -25.75 10.11
N VAL A 194 5.83 -24.85 9.47
CA VAL A 194 5.87 -24.64 8.01
C VAL A 194 7.29 -24.31 7.55
N ARG A 195 7.98 -23.39 8.25
CA ARG A 195 9.35 -23.02 7.90
C ARG A 195 10.31 -24.21 8.04
N GLN A 196 10.16 -25.04 9.06
CA GLN A 196 10.99 -26.24 9.23
C GLN A 196 10.73 -27.27 8.13
N ALA A 197 9.46 -27.49 7.76
CA ALA A 197 9.09 -28.39 6.65
C ALA A 197 9.72 -27.92 5.33
N TYR A 198 9.59 -26.61 5.03
CA TYR A 198 10.19 -25.99 3.84
C TYR A 198 11.72 -26.16 3.79
N LEU A 199 12.42 -25.97 4.93
CA LEU A 199 13.87 -26.13 5.02
C LEU A 199 14.32 -27.59 4.83
N LYS A 200 13.47 -28.56 5.20
CA LYS A 200 13.71 -30.00 4.96
C LYS A 200 13.40 -30.41 3.52
N LYS A 201 12.87 -29.50 2.69
CA LYS A 201 12.34 -29.81 1.35
C LYS A 201 11.30 -30.95 1.35
N ASP A 202 10.52 -31.01 2.42
CA ASP A 202 9.34 -31.86 2.48
C ASP A 202 8.22 -31.13 1.71
N ASP A 203 8.09 -31.49 0.43
CA ASP A 203 6.98 -31.08 -0.42
C ASP A 203 5.66 -31.76 -0.02
#